data_7db2f2db11c18109b8ee8d384bebb72b
#
_entry.id   7db2f2db11c18109b8ee8d384bebb72b
#
_cell.length_a   1.000
_cell.length_b   1.000
_cell.length_c   1.000
_cell.angle_alpha   90.00
_cell.angle_beta   90.00
_cell.angle_gamma   90.00
#
_symmetry.space_group_name_H-M   'P 1'
#
loop_
_entity.id
_entity.type
_entity.pdbx_description
1 polymer ?
#
loop_
_entity_poly.entity_id
_entity_poly.type
_entity_poly.pdbx_seq_one_letter_code
_entity_poly.pdbx_strand_id
1 'polypeptide(L)'
;MHGGGGAAFNNWAELWAKRGYAAIAMDLAGKGEGRKPLPDGGPDQGHSFKFGAIDEPVENQWSYHAVANVVRAHSLLRSFPGVDTGRIALTGISWGGYLTCIVAGVDDRFKMAMPVYGCGFLRENSVWKASEFGKMTSAQADKWHRLWDPSRYVGSAKMPVMFLNGTNDFAYPMDSYAKTCALVQGEKNYSIQIRMRHGHIFTFPEFYGFVDQYLRGATPMPVVARPIVKGGRLTATVQSKTKLISANLHYTTGAHPQNKTRPWKTVPLKVDGPTIQGAAPPEGATVWYVDVRDERKYLVSSEVMGVK
;
A
#
# COMPACT_ATOMS: atom_id res chain seq x y z
N MET A 1 6.54 -9.36 -0.67
CA MET A 1 6.86 -9.23 -2.12
C MET A 1 7.73 -8.01 -2.34
N HIS A 2 8.78 -8.13 -3.16
CA HIS A 2 9.69 -7.03 -3.48
C HIS A 2 9.12 -6.06 -4.55
N GLY A 3 9.71 -4.87 -4.63
CA GLY A 3 9.42 -3.89 -5.67
C GLY A 3 10.24 -4.08 -6.95
N GLY A 4 10.20 -3.09 -7.83
CA GLY A 4 10.99 -3.08 -9.06
C GLY A 4 12.48 -3.17 -8.78
N GLY A 5 13.22 -3.98 -9.56
CA GLY A 5 14.64 -4.22 -9.37
C GLY A 5 15.00 -5.00 -8.10
N GLY A 6 14.03 -5.51 -7.35
CA GLY A 6 14.24 -6.30 -6.16
C GLY A 6 14.62 -7.77 -6.42
N ALA A 7 14.60 -8.56 -5.37
CA ALA A 7 14.87 -9.99 -5.37
C ALA A 7 14.09 -10.67 -4.23
N ALA A 8 14.21 -11.98 -4.11
CA ALA A 8 13.79 -12.71 -2.92
C ALA A 8 14.70 -12.34 -1.74
N PHE A 9 14.37 -11.25 -1.05
CA PHE A 9 15.16 -10.78 0.09
C PHE A 9 15.02 -11.74 1.27
N ASN A 10 15.97 -12.65 1.48
CA ASN A 10 15.98 -13.60 2.59
C ASN A 10 15.91 -12.88 3.96
N ASN A 11 16.58 -11.75 4.10
CA ASN A 11 16.52 -10.92 5.31
C ASN A 11 15.10 -10.45 5.68
N TRP A 12 14.16 -10.39 4.73
CA TRP A 12 12.77 -10.11 5.03
C TRP A 12 12.06 -11.31 5.66
N ALA A 13 12.33 -12.53 5.16
CA ALA A 13 11.83 -13.74 5.81
C ALA A 13 12.44 -13.91 7.20
N GLU A 14 13.74 -13.67 7.36
CA GLU A 14 14.42 -13.71 8.66
C GLU A 14 13.86 -12.68 9.66
N LEU A 15 13.52 -11.47 9.21
CA LEU A 15 12.92 -10.44 10.04
C LEU A 15 11.60 -10.92 10.65
N TRP A 16 10.77 -11.59 9.87
CA TRP A 16 9.51 -12.17 10.36
C TRP A 16 9.75 -13.43 11.21
N ALA A 17 10.73 -14.28 10.85
CA ALA A 17 11.10 -15.45 11.62
C ALA A 17 11.59 -15.06 13.03
N LYS A 18 12.42 -14.01 13.14
CA LYS A 18 12.86 -13.45 14.44
C LYS A 18 11.70 -12.92 15.30
N ARG A 19 10.58 -12.61 14.70
CA ARG A 19 9.34 -12.24 15.37
C ARG A 19 8.40 -13.42 15.63
N GLY A 20 8.81 -14.64 15.28
CA GLY A 20 8.06 -15.88 15.51
C GLY A 20 6.97 -16.15 14.47
N TYR A 21 7.14 -15.67 13.24
CA TYR A 21 6.28 -15.97 12.10
C TYR A 21 7.00 -16.85 11.06
N ALA A 22 6.29 -17.82 10.49
CA ALA A 22 6.73 -18.42 9.24
C ALA A 22 6.59 -17.39 8.11
N ALA A 23 7.56 -17.27 7.22
CA ALA A 23 7.53 -16.29 6.14
C ALA A 23 8.19 -16.80 4.86
N ILE A 24 7.61 -16.42 3.72
CA ILE A 24 8.20 -16.61 2.40
C ILE A 24 8.52 -15.23 1.81
N ALA A 25 9.77 -15.00 1.43
CA ALA A 25 10.19 -13.92 0.56
C ALA A 25 10.47 -14.51 -0.82
N MET A 26 9.73 -14.07 -1.84
CA MET A 26 9.78 -14.66 -3.17
C MET A 26 10.39 -13.71 -4.20
N ASP A 27 11.02 -14.26 -5.22
CA ASP A 27 11.39 -13.53 -6.42
C ASP A 27 10.15 -13.31 -7.33
N LEU A 28 10.13 -12.20 -8.01
CA LEU A 28 9.05 -11.80 -8.93
C LEU A 28 9.58 -11.49 -10.34
N ALA A 29 10.84 -11.84 -10.62
CA ALA A 29 11.53 -11.50 -11.86
C ALA A 29 12.11 -12.71 -12.60
N GLY A 30 11.74 -13.93 -12.18
CA GLY A 30 12.25 -15.17 -12.78
C GLY A 30 13.74 -15.40 -12.50
N LYS A 31 14.22 -15.00 -11.32
CA LYS A 31 15.64 -15.08 -10.94
C LYS A 31 15.85 -16.04 -9.77
N GLY A 32 16.90 -16.83 -9.87
CA GLY A 32 17.39 -17.68 -8.80
C GLY A 32 18.47 -17.02 -7.96
N GLU A 33 19.30 -17.86 -7.34
CA GLU A 33 20.41 -17.43 -6.49
C GLU A 33 21.35 -16.48 -7.23
N GLY A 34 21.84 -15.47 -6.52
CA GLY A 34 22.69 -14.44 -7.09
C GLY A 34 21.99 -13.57 -8.16
N ARG A 35 20.67 -13.61 -8.21
CA ARG A 35 19.83 -12.86 -9.16
C ARG A 35 20.06 -13.26 -10.62
N LYS A 36 20.53 -14.46 -10.87
CA LYS A 36 20.72 -15.00 -12.21
C LYS A 36 19.35 -15.41 -12.80
N PRO A 37 19.07 -15.09 -14.07
CA PRO A 37 17.86 -15.58 -14.73
C PRO A 37 17.79 -17.11 -14.67
N LEU A 38 16.60 -17.62 -14.37
CA LEU A 38 16.32 -19.06 -14.45
C LEU A 38 15.94 -19.42 -15.89
N PRO A 39 16.30 -20.63 -16.38
CA PRO A 39 15.95 -21.07 -17.74
C PRO A 39 14.42 -21.06 -17.99
N ASP A 40 13.64 -21.34 -16.94
CA ASP A 40 12.18 -21.40 -16.93
C ASP A 40 11.54 -20.26 -16.10
N GLY A 41 12.28 -19.16 -15.89
CA GLY A 41 11.86 -18.04 -15.04
C GLY A 41 10.65 -17.24 -15.54
N GLY A 42 10.25 -17.45 -16.79
CA GLY A 42 9.17 -16.68 -17.42
C GLY A 42 9.52 -15.21 -17.69
N PRO A 43 8.53 -14.36 -17.98
CA PRO A 43 8.75 -12.94 -18.20
C PRO A 43 9.36 -12.24 -17.01
N ASP A 44 10.41 -11.47 -17.21
CA ASP A 44 11.04 -10.70 -16.15
C ASP A 44 10.19 -9.46 -15.74
N GLN A 45 10.65 -8.75 -14.71
CA GLN A 45 9.99 -7.54 -14.21
C GLN A 45 10.33 -6.28 -15.02
N GLY A 46 10.77 -6.40 -16.29
CA GLY A 46 11.04 -5.29 -17.19
C GLY A 46 9.77 -4.58 -17.68
N HIS A 47 9.89 -3.34 -18.14
CA HIS A 47 8.75 -2.60 -18.64
C HIS A 47 8.18 -3.22 -19.94
N SER A 48 9.01 -3.88 -20.74
CA SER A 48 8.57 -4.65 -21.93
C SER A 48 7.53 -5.72 -21.55
N PHE A 49 7.74 -6.45 -20.48
CA PHE A 49 6.81 -7.50 -20.03
C PHE A 49 5.69 -6.98 -19.12
N LYS A 50 5.89 -5.85 -18.43
CA LYS A 50 4.84 -5.22 -17.61
C LYS A 50 3.84 -4.41 -18.42
N PHE A 51 4.28 -3.76 -19.48
CA PHE A 51 3.50 -2.83 -20.29
C PHE A 51 3.54 -3.19 -21.77
N GLY A 52 4.73 -3.40 -22.34
CA GLY A 52 4.93 -3.59 -23.77
C GLY A 52 4.29 -4.87 -24.32
N ALA A 53 4.21 -5.93 -23.52
CA ALA A 53 3.61 -7.21 -23.90
C ALA A 53 2.07 -7.22 -23.82
N ILE A 54 1.38 -6.06 -23.78
CA ILE A 54 -0.08 -6.02 -23.56
C ILE A 54 -0.87 -6.68 -24.68
N ASP A 55 -0.35 -6.74 -25.90
CA ASP A 55 -1.01 -7.40 -27.03
C ASP A 55 -0.71 -8.88 -27.12
N GLU A 56 0.34 -9.34 -26.43
CA GLU A 56 0.70 -10.75 -26.31
C GLU A 56 -0.35 -11.53 -25.50
N PRO A 57 -0.36 -12.88 -25.59
CA PRO A 57 -1.08 -13.74 -24.66
C PRO A 57 -0.72 -13.43 -23.22
N VAL A 58 -1.68 -13.57 -22.30
CA VAL A 58 -1.48 -13.19 -20.88
C VAL A 58 -0.35 -13.97 -20.21
N GLU A 59 -0.10 -15.18 -20.62
CA GLU A 59 1.01 -16.04 -20.20
C GLU A 59 2.39 -15.53 -20.61
N ASN A 60 2.47 -14.53 -21.50
CA ASN A 60 3.71 -13.84 -21.84
C ASN A 60 3.86 -12.52 -21.07
N GLN A 61 2.94 -12.19 -20.18
CA GLN A 61 2.91 -10.94 -19.44
C GLN A 61 3.34 -11.15 -17.99
N TRP A 62 4.25 -10.32 -17.49
CA TRP A 62 4.79 -10.41 -16.14
C TRP A 62 3.72 -10.45 -15.04
N SER A 63 2.68 -9.62 -15.13
CA SER A 63 1.66 -9.49 -14.08
C SER A 63 0.91 -10.80 -13.87
N TYR A 64 0.66 -11.58 -14.94
CA TYR A 64 0.03 -12.90 -14.84
C TYR A 64 0.86 -13.85 -13.97
N HIS A 65 2.14 -13.99 -14.29
CA HIS A 65 3.05 -14.87 -13.52
C HIS A 65 3.24 -14.39 -12.10
N ALA A 66 3.41 -13.05 -11.92
CA ALA A 66 3.61 -12.49 -10.59
C ALA A 66 2.43 -12.77 -9.67
N VAL A 67 1.20 -12.56 -10.14
CA VAL A 67 -0.02 -12.84 -9.35
C VAL A 67 -0.16 -14.35 -9.10
N ALA A 68 -0.03 -15.19 -10.15
CA ALA A 68 -0.13 -16.64 -10.01
C ALA A 68 0.91 -17.19 -9.02
N ASN A 69 2.14 -16.70 -9.07
CA ASN A 69 3.20 -17.13 -8.17
C ASN A 69 2.93 -16.73 -6.71
N VAL A 70 2.34 -15.57 -6.44
CA VAL A 70 1.94 -15.19 -5.07
C VAL A 70 0.84 -16.12 -4.55
N VAL A 71 -0.18 -16.43 -5.36
CA VAL A 71 -1.25 -17.38 -4.98
C VAL A 71 -0.67 -18.77 -4.73
N ARG A 72 0.28 -19.23 -5.55
CA ARG A 72 0.98 -20.52 -5.36
C ARG A 72 1.85 -20.51 -4.10
N ALA A 73 2.60 -19.43 -3.85
CA ALA A 73 3.39 -19.27 -2.63
C ALA A 73 2.52 -19.30 -1.37
N HIS A 74 1.30 -18.71 -1.43
CA HIS A 74 0.31 -18.83 -0.36
C HIS A 74 -0.09 -20.30 -0.14
N SER A 75 -0.41 -21.03 -1.21
CA SER A 75 -0.76 -22.45 -1.11
C SER A 75 0.40 -23.30 -0.59
N LEU A 76 1.63 -23.00 -1.03
CA LEU A 76 2.84 -23.62 -0.50
C LEU A 76 3.01 -23.37 1.00
N LEU A 77 2.86 -22.11 1.45
CA LEU A 77 2.97 -21.80 2.88
C LEU A 77 1.92 -22.55 3.70
N ARG A 78 0.70 -22.68 3.19
CA ARG A 78 -0.40 -23.44 3.83
C ARG A 78 -0.15 -24.95 3.92
N SER A 79 0.74 -25.51 3.12
CA SER A 79 1.05 -26.93 3.13
C SER A 79 2.03 -27.35 4.23
N PHE A 80 2.69 -26.42 4.90
CA PHE A 80 3.60 -26.73 5.99
C PHE A 80 2.85 -27.06 7.28
N PRO A 81 3.14 -28.21 7.95
CA PRO A 81 2.39 -28.67 9.12
C PRO A 81 2.36 -27.69 10.30
N GLY A 82 3.38 -26.84 10.44
CA GLY A 82 3.48 -25.85 11.52
C GLY A 82 2.80 -24.52 11.24
N VAL A 83 2.16 -24.36 10.08
CA VAL A 83 1.53 -23.09 9.68
C VAL A 83 0.05 -23.13 9.96
N ASP A 84 -0.43 -22.13 10.73
CA ASP A 84 -1.86 -21.90 10.90
C ASP A 84 -2.44 -21.25 9.64
N THR A 85 -3.18 -22.03 8.87
CA THR A 85 -3.75 -21.65 7.59
C THR A 85 -4.81 -20.54 7.66
N GLY A 86 -5.35 -20.26 8.85
CA GLY A 86 -6.29 -19.18 9.11
C GLY A 86 -5.61 -17.85 9.49
N ARG A 87 -4.29 -17.84 9.66
CA ARG A 87 -3.51 -16.67 10.15
C ARG A 87 -2.33 -16.33 9.25
N ILE A 88 -2.59 -16.11 7.95
CA ILE A 88 -1.58 -15.75 6.97
C ILE A 88 -1.81 -14.33 6.46
N ALA A 89 -0.75 -13.53 6.46
CA ALA A 89 -0.74 -12.14 6.01
C ALA A 89 -0.10 -11.99 4.63
N LEU A 90 -0.52 -10.96 3.89
CA LEU A 90 0.02 -10.60 2.60
C LEU A 90 0.63 -9.19 2.65
N THR A 91 1.86 -9.03 2.13
CA THR A 91 2.48 -7.71 2.04
C THR A 91 3.47 -7.61 0.89
N GLY A 92 3.69 -6.39 0.43
CA GLY A 92 4.67 -6.08 -0.59
C GLY A 92 4.94 -4.59 -0.72
N ILE A 93 6.09 -4.26 -1.28
CA ILE A 93 6.58 -2.89 -1.44
C ILE A 93 6.61 -2.50 -2.92
N SER A 94 6.15 -1.29 -3.26
CA SER A 94 6.21 -0.75 -4.62
C SER A 94 5.44 -1.64 -5.61
N TRP A 95 6.08 -2.23 -6.61
CA TRP A 95 5.43 -3.25 -7.45
C TRP A 95 4.92 -4.45 -6.64
N GLY A 96 5.54 -4.78 -5.52
CA GLY A 96 5.00 -5.75 -4.56
C GLY A 96 3.74 -5.23 -3.86
N GLY A 97 3.66 -3.94 -3.56
CA GLY A 97 2.44 -3.28 -3.05
C GLY A 97 1.31 -3.27 -4.09
N TYR A 98 1.65 -2.99 -5.34
CA TYR A 98 0.75 -3.14 -6.49
C TYR A 98 0.18 -4.57 -6.56
N LEU A 99 1.03 -5.59 -6.49
CA LEU A 99 0.59 -6.99 -6.45
C LEU A 99 -0.23 -7.31 -5.20
N THR A 100 0.10 -6.72 -4.05
CA THR A 100 -0.68 -6.89 -2.82
C THR A 100 -2.13 -6.45 -3.03
N CYS A 101 -2.36 -5.31 -3.70
CA CYS A 101 -3.70 -4.84 -4.02
C CYS A 101 -4.46 -5.78 -4.98
N ILE A 102 -3.79 -6.35 -5.99
CA ILE A 102 -4.41 -7.31 -6.90
C ILE A 102 -4.75 -8.60 -6.16
N VAL A 103 -3.76 -9.18 -5.47
CA VAL A 103 -3.91 -10.49 -4.81
C VAL A 103 -4.93 -10.42 -3.67
N ALA A 104 -5.01 -9.31 -2.91
CA ALA A 104 -6.04 -9.12 -1.90
C ALA A 104 -7.45 -9.19 -2.48
N GLY A 105 -7.64 -8.84 -3.76
CA GLY A 105 -8.92 -8.92 -4.42
C GLY A 105 -9.23 -10.28 -5.09
N VAL A 106 -8.23 -11.16 -5.28
CA VAL A 106 -8.41 -12.45 -5.95
C VAL A 106 -8.17 -13.67 -5.06
N ASP A 107 -7.53 -13.50 -3.91
CA ASP A 107 -7.28 -14.58 -2.93
C ASP A 107 -7.78 -14.17 -1.53
N ASP A 108 -8.99 -14.55 -1.20
CA ASP A 108 -9.67 -14.21 0.05
C ASP A 108 -9.25 -15.10 1.25
N ARG A 109 -8.30 -16.00 1.07
CA ARG A 109 -7.77 -16.86 2.13
C ARG A 109 -6.78 -16.14 3.06
N PHE A 110 -6.28 -14.95 2.67
CA PHE A 110 -5.43 -14.13 3.54
C PHE A 110 -6.23 -13.50 4.67
N LYS A 111 -5.62 -13.47 5.87
CA LYS A 111 -6.23 -12.87 7.07
C LYS A 111 -6.18 -11.35 7.06
N MET A 112 -5.18 -10.78 6.41
CA MET A 112 -5.01 -9.34 6.25
C MET A 112 -4.02 -9.03 5.13
N ALA A 113 -4.06 -7.81 4.59
CA ALA A 113 -3.15 -7.35 3.55
C ALA A 113 -2.55 -5.98 3.88
N MET A 114 -1.29 -5.75 3.48
CA MET A 114 -0.59 -4.47 3.68
C MET A 114 0.18 -4.05 2.43
N PRO A 115 -0.43 -3.34 1.48
CA PRO A 115 0.29 -2.71 0.38
C PRO A 115 1.12 -1.52 0.89
N VAL A 116 2.40 -1.50 0.56
CA VAL A 116 3.30 -0.37 0.80
C VAL A 116 3.58 0.33 -0.52
N TYR A 117 3.24 1.61 -0.62
CA TYR A 117 3.23 2.50 -1.80
C TYR A 117 2.23 2.07 -2.89
N GLY A 118 2.25 0.82 -3.36
CA GLY A 118 1.52 0.35 -4.52
C GLY A 118 0.03 0.68 -4.51
N CYS A 119 -0.48 1.13 -5.64
CA CYS A 119 -1.89 1.46 -5.83
C CYS A 119 -2.33 1.21 -7.29
N GLY A 120 -3.61 1.39 -7.58
CA GLY A 120 -4.20 1.40 -8.91
C GLY A 120 -4.28 2.80 -9.53
N PHE A 121 -5.10 2.92 -10.56
CA PHE A 121 -5.27 4.15 -11.35
C PHE A 121 -3.99 4.66 -11.99
N LEU A 122 -3.08 3.73 -12.34
CA LEU A 122 -1.73 4.08 -12.83
C LEU A 122 -1.76 4.83 -14.15
N ARG A 123 -2.75 4.59 -14.99
CA ARG A 123 -2.96 5.32 -16.25
C ARG A 123 -3.38 6.78 -15.99
N GLU A 124 -4.12 7.04 -14.94
CA GLU A 124 -4.62 8.39 -14.63
C GLU A 124 -3.51 9.27 -14.08
N ASN A 125 -2.78 8.76 -13.09
CA ASN A 125 -1.61 9.42 -12.53
C ASN A 125 -0.63 8.41 -11.92
N SER A 126 0.59 8.39 -12.44
CA SER A 126 1.73 7.63 -11.92
C SER A 126 3.00 8.07 -12.64
N VAL A 127 4.15 7.58 -12.18
CA VAL A 127 5.42 7.80 -12.91
C VAL A 127 5.40 7.17 -14.31
N TRP A 128 4.54 6.19 -14.55
CA TRP A 128 4.42 5.48 -15.85
C TRP A 128 3.41 6.13 -16.80
N LYS A 129 2.65 7.14 -16.36
CA LYS A 129 1.64 7.80 -17.19
C LYS A 129 2.21 8.31 -18.51
N ALA A 130 3.32 9.03 -18.48
CA ALA A 130 3.95 9.56 -19.70
C ALA A 130 4.89 8.54 -20.37
N SER A 131 5.66 7.79 -19.58
CA SER A 131 6.73 6.93 -20.10
C SER A 131 6.21 5.63 -20.74
N GLU A 132 5.15 5.03 -20.19
CA GLU A 132 4.63 3.75 -20.66
C GLU A 132 3.24 3.90 -21.29
N PHE A 133 2.25 4.42 -20.53
CA PHE A 133 0.90 4.63 -21.07
C PHE A 133 0.85 5.65 -22.20
N GLY A 134 1.72 6.67 -22.19
CA GLY A 134 1.83 7.65 -23.26
C GLY A 134 2.33 7.07 -24.59
N LYS A 135 2.92 5.86 -24.59
CA LYS A 135 3.33 5.14 -25.80
C LYS A 135 2.26 4.18 -26.33
N MET A 136 1.24 3.90 -25.53
CA MET A 136 0.16 2.97 -25.88
C MET A 136 -0.91 3.66 -26.70
N THR A 137 -1.55 2.91 -27.58
CA THR A 137 -2.87 3.29 -28.09
C THR A 137 -3.90 3.30 -26.95
N SER A 138 -5.01 4.00 -27.13
CA SER A 138 -6.10 4.03 -26.15
C SER A 138 -6.60 2.60 -25.83
N ALA A 139 -6.74 1.77 -26.87
CA ALA A 139 -7.19 0.38 -26.73
C ALA A 139 -6.21 -0.47 -25.89
N GLN A 140 -4.90 -0.30 -26.10
CA GLN A 140 -3.87 -0.98 -25.30
C GLN A 140 -3.90 -0.52 -23.85
N ALA A 141 -3.99 0.78 -23.58
CA ALA A 141 -4.07 1.33 -22.24
C ALA A 141 -5.35 0.89 -21.52
N ASP A 142 -6.50 0.81 -22.22
CA ASP A 142 -7.76 0.28 -21.70
C ASP A 142 -7.66 -1.23 -21.40
N LYS A 143 -7.01 -2.00 -22.27
CA LYS A 143 -6.76 -3.44 -22.05
C LYS A 143 -5.88 -3.65 -20.82
N TRP A 144 -4.77 -2.88 -20.71
CA TRP A 144 -3.88 -2.94 -19.56
C TRP A 144 -4.61 -2.60 -18.25
N HIS A 145 -5.37 -1.52 -18.22
CA HIS A 145 -6.16 -1.12 -17.06
C HIS A 145 -7.14 -2.22 -16.65
N ARG A 146 -7.86 -2.79 -17.61
CA ARG A 146 -8.83 -3.85 -17.34
C ARG A 146 -8.19 -5.11 -16.77
N LEU A 147 -7.01 -5.51 -17.29
CA LEU A 147 -6.35 -6.76 -16.90
C LEU A 147 -5.47 -6.63 -15.67
N TRP A 148 -4.77 -5.50 -15.51
CA TRP A 148 -3.65 -5.43 -14.57
C TRP A 148 -3.73 -4.28 -13.57
N ASP A 149 -4.60 -3.31 -13.74
CA ASP A 149 -4.67 -2.21 -12.76
C ASP A 149 -5.26 -2.70 -11.43
N PRO A 150 -4.59 -2.46 -10.28
CA PRO A 150 -5.08 -2.84 -8.96
C PRO A 150 -6.48 -2.33 -8.62
N SER A 151 -6.92 -1.21 -9.23
CA SER A 151 -8.27 -0.67 -9.01
C SER A 151 -9.38 -1.61 -9.46
N ARG A 152 -9.06 -2.59 -10.33
CA ARG A 152 -10.03 -3.60 -10.80
C ARG A 152 -10.23 -4.74 -9.82
N TYR A 153 -9.38 -4.87 -8.83
CA TYR A 153 -9.31 -6.03 -7.94
C TYR A 153 -9.50 -5.67 -6.46
N VAL A 154 -8.81 -4.63 -5.98
CA VAL A 154 -8.71 -4.33 -4.55
C VAL A 154 -10.05 -4.07 -3.87
N GLY A 155 -11.06 -3.61 -4.61
CA GLY A 155 -12.43 -3.45 -4.11
C GLY A 155 -13.12 -4.75 -3.71
N SER A 156 -12.64 -5.91 -4.20
CA SER A 156 -13.13 -7.23 -3.82
C SER A 156 -12.42 -7.81 -2.59
N ALA A 157 -11.44 -7.11 -2.01
CA ALA A 157 -10.74 -7.55 -0.80
C ALA A 157 -11.72 -7.69 0.36
N LYS A 158 -11.75 -8.88 0.98
CA LYS A 158 -12.62 -9.18 2.13
C LYS A 158 -11.91 -9.08 3.47
N MET A 159 -10.58 -9.13 3.46
CA MET A 159 -9.76 -9.01 4.65
C MET A 159 -9.50 -7.54 5.00
N PRO A 160 -9.14 -7.24 6.26
CA PRO A 160 -8.62 -5.93 6.65
C PRO A 160 -7.39 -5.52 5.84
N VAL A 161 -7.34 -4.25 5.42
CA VAL A 161 -6.23 -3.72 4.63
C VAL A 161 -5.61 -2.51 5.32
N MET A 162 -4.30 -2.54 5.53
CA MET A 162 -3.55 -1.36 5.97
C MET A 162 -2.77 -0.77 4.82
N PHE A 163 -3.09 0.44 4.46
CA PHE A 163 -2.41 1.20 3.41
C PHE A 163 -1.29 2.06 3.99
N LEU A 164 -0.07 1.92 3.47
CA LEU A 164 1.10 2.67 3.90
C LEU A 164 1.76 3.37 2.70
N ASN A 165 1.87 4.71 2.76
CA ASN A 165 2.49 5.50 1.69
C ASN A 165 3.18 6.77 2.22
N GLY A 166 4.08 7.31 1.41
CA GLY A 166 4.70 8.61 1.62
C GLY A 166 3.98 9.73 0.88
N THR A 167 3.88 10.90 1.51
CA THR A 167 3.24 12.08 0.89
C THR A 167 3.88 12.51 -0.43
N ASN A 168 5.15 12.21 -0.63
CA ASN A 168 5.95 12.61 -1.78
C ASN A 168 6.43 11.41 -2.61
N ASP A 169 5.70 10.31 -2.57
CA ASP A 169 6.06 9.15 -3.38
C ASP A 169 6.11 9.53 -4.86
N PHE A 170 7.23 9.18 -5.53
CA PHE A 170 7.46 9.59 -6.91
C PHE A 170 6.71 8.73 -7.91
N ALA A 171 6.38 7.49 -7.53
CA ALA A 171 5.80 6.49 -8.42
C ALA A 171 4.28 6.38 -8.27
N TYR A 172 3.79 6.46 -7.03
CA TYR A 172 2.39 6.27 -6.65
C TYR A 172 1.85 7.53 -5.95
N PRO A 173 1.40 8.52 -6.72
CA PRO A 173 0.94 9.81 -6.18
C PRO A 173 -0.34 9.67 -5.36
N MET A 174 -0.57 10.66 -4.49
CA MET A 174 -1.60 10.62 -3.46
C MET A 174 -3.03 10.56 -3.99
N ASP A 175 -3.31 11.07 -5.18
CA ASP A 175 -4.63 11.01 -5.83
C ASP A 175 -4.98 9.57 -6.24
N SER A 176 -4.11 8.90 -7.02
CA SER A 176 -4.29 7.49 -7.40
C SER A 176 -4.33 6.59 -6.17
N TYR A 177 -3.50 6.89 -5.17
CA TYR A 177 -3.47 6.14 -3.92
C TYR A 177 -4.78 6.28 -3.14
N ALA A 178 -5.29 7.50 -2.94
CA ALA A 178 -6.55 7.75 -2.24
C ALA A 178 -7.75 7.12 -2.96
N LYS A 179 -7.80 7.20 -4.29
CA LYS A 179 -8.82 6.51 -5.10
C LYS A 179 -8.78 5.00 -4.88
N THR A 180 -7.58 4.41 -4.84
CA THR A 180 -7.40 2.98 -4.58
C THR A 180 -7.90 2.59 -3.20
N CYS A 181 -7.52 3.35 -2.17
CA CYS A 181 -7.98 3.12 -0.80
C CYS A 181 -9.50 3.21 -0.65
N ALA A 182 -10.15 4.10 -1.40
CA ALA A 182 -11.60 4.29 -1.37
C ALA A 182 -12.38 3.08 -1.91
N LEU A 183 -11.77 2.25 -2.76
CA LEU A 183 -12.42 1.05 -3.32
C LEU A 183 -12.64 -0.04 -2.28
N VAL A 184 -11.78 -0.15 -1.27
CA VAL A 184 -11.94 -1.17 -0.21
C VAL A 184 -13.15 -0.81 0.65
N GLN A 185 -14.14 -1.70 0.69
CA GLN A 185 -15.37 -1.49 1.46
C GLN A 185 -15.26 -2.00 2.91
N GLY A 186 -14.36 -2.95 3.15
CA GLY A 186 -14.13 -3.55 4.46
C GLY A 186 -13.28 -2.69 5.39
N GLU A 187 -12.82 -3.30 6.47
CA GLU A 187 -11.95 -2.68 7.46
C GLU A 187 -10.64 -2.23 6.82
N LYS A 188 -10.29 -0.97 7.01
CA LYS A 188 -9.07 -0.37 6.48
C LYS A 188 -8.45 0.60 7.46
N ASN A 189 -7.12 0.65 7.44
CA ASN A 189 -6.33 1.58 8.20
C ASN A 189 -5.28 2.24 7.31
N TYR A 190 -4.78 3.40 7.71
CA TYR A 190 -3.85 4.19 6.92
C TYR A 190 -2.64 4.58 7.76
N SER A 191 -1.46 4.57 7.15
CA SER A 191 -0.26 5.23 7.67
C SER A 191 0.35 6.07 6.55
N ILE A 192 -0.06 7.33 6.47
CA ILE A 192 0.50 8.30 5.51
C ILE A 192 1.62 9.06 6.20
N GLN A 193 2.83 8.92 5.69
CA GLN A 193 4.02 9.48 6.33
C GLN A 193 4.59 10.64 5.51
N ILE A 194 4.89 11.75 6.19
CA ILE A 194 5.51 12.92 5.55
C ILE A 194 6.87 12.53 4.96
N ARG A 195 6.99 12.68 3.63
CA ARG A 195 8.23 12.46 2.87
C ARG A 195 8.88 11.09 3.13
N MET A 196 8.07 10.06 3.41
CA MET A 196 8.59 8.70 3.53
C MET A 196 9.39 8.32 2.29
N ARG A 197 10.58 7.80 2.50
CA ARG A 197 11.47 7.39 1.41
C ARG A 197 10.92 6.16 0.70
N HIS A 198 10.86 6.19 -0.61
CA HIS A 198 10.55 5.01 -1.43
C HIS A 198 11.78 4.10 -1.51
N GLY A 199 11.64 2.86 -1.12
CA GLY A 199 12.73 1.88 -1.13
C GLY A 199 12.28 0.51 -0.61
N HIS A 200 13.18 -0.46 -0.63
CA HIS A 200 12.95 -1.80 -0.10
C HIS A 200 13.19 -1.82 1.43
N ILE A 201 12.29 -1.19 2.19
CA ILE A 201 12.42 -1.00 3.63
C ILE A 201 11.17 -1.52 4.37
N PHE A 202 11.40 -2.16 5.53
CA PHE A 202 10.37 -2.64 6.45
C PHE A 202 10.67 -2.19 7.87
N THR A 203 10.79 -0.87 8.07
CA THR A 203 11.19 -0.29 9.36
C THR A 203 10.06 0.43 10.09
N PHE A 204 8.81 0.19 9.67
CA PHE A 204 7.64 0.88 10.20
C PHE A 204 7.05 0.09 11.36
N PRO A 205 6.97 0.66 12.60
CA PRO A 205 6.37 -0.03 13.75
C PRO A 205 4.92 -0.45 13.51
N GLU A 206 4.16 0.38 12.79
CA GLU A 206 2.76 0.16 12.42
C GLU A 206 2.56 -1.16 11.67
N PHE A 207 3.54 -1.50 10.85
CA PHE A 207 3.55 -2.70 10.07
C PHE A 207 3.48 -3.96 10.94
N TYR A 208 4.31 -3.99 11.98
CA TYR A 208 4.33 -5.09 12.93
C TYR A 208 3.08 -5.11 13.80
N GLY A 209 2.63 -3.92 14.26
CA GLY A 209 1.43 -3.78 15.06
C GLY A 209 0.18 -4.31 14.36
N PHE A 210 0.04 -4.04 13.05
CA PHE A 210 -1.09 -4.51 12.28
C PHE A 210 -1.06 -6.04 12.06
N VAL A 211 0.10 -6.62 11.80
CA VAL A 211 0.26 -8.08 11.73
C VAL A 211 -0.06 -8.73 13.07
N ASP A 212 0.52 -8.23 14.17
CA ASP A 212 0.30 -8.78 15.51
C ASP A 212 -1.18 -8.67 15.93
N GLN A 213 -1.88 -7.60 15.53
CA GLN A 213 -3.33 -7.44 15.77
C GLN A 213 -4.14 -8.59 15.17
N TYR A 214 -3.94 -8.90 13.89
CA TYR A 214 -4.78 -9.87 13.18
C TYR A 214 -4.30 -11.31 13.28
N LEU A 215 -3.00 -11.52 13.45
CA LEU A 215 -2.45 -12.89 13.53
C LEU A 215 -2.26 -13.39 14.96
N ARG A 216 -2.21 -12.50 15.96
CA ARG A 216 -1.98 -12.86 17.38
C ARG A 216 -3.00 -12.28 18.35
N GLY A 217 -3.96 -11.49 17.88
CA GLY A 217 -4.93 -10.84 18.74
C GLY A 217 -4.33 -9.75 19.66
N ALA A 218 -3.23 -9.12 19.22
CA ALA A 218 -2.64 -8.00 19.97
C ALA A 218 -3.59 -6.80 20.01
N THR A 219 -3.35 -5.87 20.97
CA THR A 219 -4.14 -4.65 21.11
C THR A 219 -4.29 -3.91 19.78
N PRO A 220 -5.53 -3.64 19.34
CA PRO A 220 -5.79 -3.01 18.05
C PRO A 220 -5.06 -1.67 17.87
N MET A 221 -4.73 -1.37 16.64
CA MET A 221 -4.22 -0.06 16.26
C MET A 221 -5.33 0.99 16.35
N PRO A 222 -4.98 2.27 16.59
CA PRO A 222 -5.95 3.35 16.45
C PRO A 222 -6.60 3.36 15.06
N VAL A 223 -7.84 3.81 14.98
CA VAL A 223 -8.54 4.06 13.72
C VAL A 223 -9.03 5.50 13.74
N VAL A 224 -8.59 6.30 12.78
CA VAL A 224 -8.96 7.71 12.65
C VAL A 224 -10.15 7.81 11.69
N ALA A 225 -11.28 8.26 12.21
CA ALA A 225 -12.47 8.52 11.39
C ALA A 225 -12.21 9.68 10.40
N ARG A 226 -13.05 9.76 9.36
CA ARG A 226 -13.02 10.86 8.41
C ARG A 226 -13.11 12.20 9.15
N PRO A 227 -12.15 13.14 8.96
CA PRO A 227 -12.20 14.44 9.59
C PRO A 227 -13.37 15.29 9.10
N ILE A 228 -13.95 16.06 10.01
CA ILE A 228 -15.04 17.00 9.73
C ILE A 228 -14.52 18.42 9.91
N VAL A 229 -14.82 19.29 8.94
CA VAL A 229 -14.53 20.72 9.00
C VAL A 229 -15.87 21.49 9.08
N LYS A 230 -16.04 22.26 10.14
CA LYS A 230 -17.23 23.11 10.34
C LYS A 230 -16.84 24.39 11.08
N GLY A 231 -17.26 25.57 10.56
CA GLY A 231 -17.02 26.87 11.21
C GLY A 231 -15.53 27.16 11.46
N GLY A 232 -14.66 26.86 10.51
CA GLY A 232 -13.22 27.09 10.66
C GLY A 232 -12.50 26.13 11.61
N ARG A 233 -13.18 25.11 12.11
CA ARG A 233 -12.66 24.10 13.03
C ARG A 233 -12.63 22.72 12.39
N LEU A 234 -11.55 21.99 12.61
CA LEU A 234 -11.38 20.59 12.25
C LEU A 234 -11.56 19.72 13.50
N THR A 235 -12.32 18.64 13.35
CA THR A 235 -12.46 17.58 14.36
C THR A 235 -12.39 16.20 13.71
N ALA A 236 -11.85 15.21 14.42
CA ALA A 236 -11.97 13.80 14.03
C ALA A 236 -12.05 12.92 15.28
N THR A 237 -12.84 11.86 15.21
CA THR A 237 -12.91 10.83 16.25
C THR A 237 -11.83 9.79 15.99
N VAL A 238 -11.19 9.33 17.05
CA VAL A 238 -10.18 8.26 17.01
C VAL A 238 -10.64 7.13 17.92
N GLN A 239 -10.87 5.97 17.33
CA GLN A 239 -11.09 4.76 18.11
C GLN A 239 -9.72 4.20 18.52
N SER A 240 -9.41 4.14 19.80
CA SER A 240 -8.14 3.62 20.30
C SER A 240 -8.33 2.96 21.67
N LYS A 241 -7.68 1.80 21.87
CA LYS A 241 -7.53 1.15 23.18
C LYS A 241 -6.23 1.56 23.89
N THR A 242 -5.40 2.36 23.26
CA THR A 242 -4.13 2.86 23.76
C THR A 242 -4.18 4.38 23.87
N LYS A 243 -3.32 4.96 24.72
CA LYS A 243 -3.23 6.41 24.89
C LYS A 243 -2.68 7.07 23.62
N LEU A 244 -3.38 8.08 23.13
CA LEU A 244 -2.86 8.95 22.06
C LEU A 244 -1.87 9.95 22.65
N ILE A 245 -0.69 10.08 22.05
CA ILE A 245 0.37 10.97 22.54
C ILE A 245 0.56 12.20 21.68
N SER A 246 0.13 12.18 20.42
CA SER A 246 0.13 13.36 19.54
C SER A 246 -0.88 13.22 18.42
N ALA A 247 -1.27 14.35 17.83
CA ALA A 247 -2.06 14.42 16.62
C ALA A 247 -1.62 15.63 15.78
N ASN A 248 -1.69 15.51 14.46
CA ASN A 248 -1.32 16.57 13.54
C ASN A 248 -2.30 16.67 12.37
N LEU A 249 -2.44 17.87 11.82
CA LEU A 249 -2.97 18.16 10.50
C LEU A 249 -1.79 18.34 9.54
N HIS A 250 -1.82 17.63 8.42
CA HIS A 250 -0.88 17.79 7.32
C HIS A 250 -1.62 18.32 6.10
N TYR A 251 -1.08 19.35 5.46
CA TYR A 251 -1.71 19.91 4.27
C TYR A 251 -0.70 20.49 3.28
N THR A 252 -1.14 20.63 2.05
CA THR A 252 -0.44 21.32 0.98
C THR A 252 -1.40 22.27 0.26
N THR A 253 -0.88 23.38 -0.25
CA THR A 253 -1.64 24.42 -0.96
C THR A 253 -1.20 24.49 -2.42
N GLY A 254 -2.11 24.90 -3.30
CA GLY A 254 -1.85 25.09 -4.73
C GLY A 254 -1.74 23.79 -5.53
N ALA A 255 -1.57 23.96 -6.84
CA ALA A 255 -1.37 22.85 -7.78
C ALA A 255 0.10 22.44 -7.81
N HIS A 256 0.35 21.15 -7.63
CA HIS A 256 1.69 20.57 -7.71
C HIS A 256 1.67 19.41 -8.71
N PRO A 257 2.09 19.62 -9.96
CA PRO A 257 2.04 18.58 -10.99
C PRO A 257 2.96 17.39 -10.71
N GLN A 258 3.99 17.60 -9.88
CA GLN A 258 4.91 16.55 -9.45
C GLN A 258 4.74 16.28 -7.96
N ASN A 259 4.21 15.10 -7.62
CA ASN A 259 4.03 14.71 -6.23
C ASN A 259 5.34 14.73 -5.41
N LYS A 260 6.46 14.32 -6.03
CA LYS A 260 7.79 14.27 -5.39
C LYS A 260 8.23 15.58 -4.75
N THR A 261 7.90 16.71 -5.36
CA THR A 261 8.33 18.05 -4.90
C THR A 261 7.27 18.81 -4.13
N ARG A 262 6.07 18.23 -3.95
CA ARG A 262 4.96 18.87 -3.25
C ARG A 262 5.34 19.29 -1.84
N PRO A 263 5.21 20.59 -1.48
CA PRO A 263 5.50 21.07 -0.12
C PRO A 263 4.36 20.67 0.82
N TRP A 264 4.71 20.16 1.98
CA TRP A 264 3.77 19.83 3.05
C TRP A 264 4.03 20.67 4.28
N LYS A 265 2.95 21.10 4.93
CA LYS A 265 2.96 21.77 6.23
C LYS A 265 2.29 20.90 7.26
N THR A 266 2.81 20.94 8.48
CA THR A 266 2.31 20.17 9.63
C THR A 266 1.91 21.14 10.72
N VAL A 267 0.70 20.99 11.26
CA VAL A 267 0.17 21.77 12.37
C VAL A 267 -0.29 20.83 13.47
N PRO A 268 0.16 20.99 14.72
CA PRO A 268 -0.30 20.19 15.83
C PRO A 268 -1.82 20.34 16.06
N LEU A 269 -2.46 19.24 16.41
CA LEU A 269 -3.85 19.19 16.85
C LEU A 269 -3.90 18.85 18.34
N LYS A 270 -4.93 19.34 19.04
CA LYS A 270 -5.21 18.97 20.43
C LYS A 270 -5.81 17.56 20.44
N VAL A 271 -5.28 16.70 21.29
CA VAL A 271 -5.89 15.41 21.65
C VAL A 271 -6.77 15.64 22.87
N ASP A 272 -8.04 15.25 22.79
CA ASP A 272 -9.05 15.43 23.83
C ASP A 272 -9.87 14.13 23.98
N GLY A 273 -9.34 13.20 24.75
CA GLY A 273 -9.89 11.85 24.82
C GLY A 273 -9.90 11.15 23.46
N PRO A 274 -11.07 10.70 22.98
CA PRO A 274 -11.21 10.06 21.68
C PRO A 274 -11.32 11.07 20.51
N THR A 275 -11.20 12.36 20.77
CA THR A 275 -11.35 13.40 19.74
C THR A 275 -10.03 14.14 19.51
N ILE A 276 -9.67 14.37 18.27
CA ILE A 276 -8.62 15.31 17.90
C ILE A 276 -9.25 16.54 17.26
N GLN A 277 -8.70 17.73 17.56
CA GLN A 277 -9.32 18.98 17.14
C GLN A 277 -8.29 20.11 16.96
N GLY A 278 -8.60 21.06 16.09
CA GLY A 278 -7.80 22.25 15.84
C GLY A 278 -8.40 23.17 14.81
N ALA A 279 -7.60 24.08 14.27
CA ALA A 279 -8.01 24.91 13.14
C ALA A 279 -8.22 24.06 11.89
N ALA A 280 -9.17 24.45 11.05
CA ALA A 280 -9.37 23.86 9.73
C ALA A 280 -8.10 24.03 8.87
N PRO A 281 -7.89 23.17 7.83
CA PRO A 281 -6.92 23.48 6.80
C PRO A 281 -7.14 24.89 6.27
N PRO A 282 -6.08 25.65 5.98
CA PRO A 282 -6.24 27.02 5.50
C PRO A 282 -6.94 27.05 4.14
N GLU A 283 -7.53 28.20 3.81
CA GLU A 283 -8.03 28.44 2.47
C GLU A 283 -6.94 28.16 1.42
N GLY A 284 -7.32 27.49 0.32
CA GLY A 284 -6.37 27.05 -0.71
C GLY A 284 -5.64 25.74 -0.40
N ALA A 285 -5.94 25.06 0.71
CA ALA A 285 -5.46 23.69 0.93
C ALA A 285 -6.08 22.75 -0.11
N THR A 286 -5.23 22.11 -0.91
CA THR A 286 -5.66 21.23 -2.01
C THR A 286 -5.68 19.75 -1.64
N VAL A 287 -4.77 19.34 -0.76
CA VAL A 287 -4.70 17.97 -0.23
C VAL A 287 -4.32 18.05 1.25
N TRP A 288 -5.00 17.30 2.10
CA TRP A 288 -4.72 17.28 3.52
C TRP A 288 -5.21 15.97 4.17
N TYR A 289 -4.69 15.68 5.34
CA TYR A 289 -5.10 14.57 6.20
C TYR A 289 -4.69 14.85 7.63
N VAL A 290 -5.19 14.07 8.58
CA VAL A 290 -4.75 14.11 9.97
C VAL A 290 -4.09 12.79 10.35
N ASP A 291 -3.14 12.84 11.28
CA ASP A 291 -2.56 11.65 11.89
C ASP A 291 -2.61 11.71 13.40
N VAL A 292 -2.45 10.54 14.02
CA VAL A 292 -2.23 10.36 15.44
C VAL A 292 -1.05 9.43 15.66
N ARG A 293 -0.38 9.60 16.82
CA ARG A 293 0.53 8.58 17.37
C ARG A 293 -0.01 8.11 18.70
N ASP A 294 0.05 6.80 18.92
CA ASP A 294 -0.23 6.22 20.22
C ASP A 294 1.06 6.03 21.05
N GLU A 295 0.93 5.63 22.30
CA GLU A 295 2.05 5.38 23.21
C GLU A 295 3.02 4.30 22.73
N ARG A 296 2.61 3.41 21.81
CA ARG A 296 3.45 2.42 21.14
C ARG A 296 4.23 3.04 19.97
N LYS A 297 4.03 4.33 19.70
CA LYS A 297 4.58 5.11 18.57
C LYS A 297 4.04 4.72 17.19
N TYR A 298 2.92 3.98 17.13
CA TYR A 298 2.26 3.70 15.87
C TYR A 298 1.66 4.97 15.29
N LEU A 299 1.99 5.28 14.04
CA LEU A 299 1.42 6.40 13.29
C LEU A 299 0.26 5.89 12.45
N VAL A 300 -0.93 6.43 12.72
CA VAL A 300 -2.14 6.09 11.98
C VAL A 300 -2.79 7.37 11.49
N SER A 301 -3.21 7.36 10.23
CA SER A 301 -3.78 8.53 9.56
C SER A 301 -5.28 8.36 9.29
N SER A 302 -5.95 9.47 9.04
CA SER A 302 -7.22 9.47 8.31
C SER A 302 -7.00 9.13 6.82
N GLU A 303 -8.09 8.94 6.10
CA GLU A 303 -8.05 9.03 4.64
C GLU A 303 -7.54 10.42 4.18
N VAL A 304 -7.04 10.48 2.96
CA VAL A 304 -6.57 11.73 2.35
C VAL A 304 -7.76 12.50 1.79
N MET A 305 -7.84 13.78 2.13
CA MET A 305 -8.90 14.69 1.77
C MET A 305 -8.47 15.64 0.65
N GLY A 306 -9.43 16.13 -0.15
CA GLY A 306 -9.18 17.14 -1.18
C GLY A 306 -8.56 16.62 -2.48
N VAL A 307 -8.26 15.34 -2.59
CA VAL A 307 -7.81 14.73 -3.86
C VAL A 307 -8.99 14.62 -4.83
N LYS A 308 -8.80 15.12 -6.05
CA LYS A 308 -9.79 15.07 -7.14
C LYS A 308 -9.39 14.05 -8.19
#